data_1430c448fb9923f90e86302aa1101bac
#
_entry.id   1430c448fb9923f90e86302aa1101bac
#
_cell.length_a   1.000
_cell.length_b   1.000
_cell.length_c   1.000
_cell.angle_alpha   90.00
_cell.angle_beta   90.00
_cell.angle_gamma   90.00
#
_symmetry.space_group_name_H-M   'P 1'
#
loop_
_entity.id
_entity.type
_entity.pdbx_description
1 polymer ?
#
loop_
_entity_poly.entity_id
_entity_poly.type
_entity_poly.pdbx_seq_one_letter_code
_entity_poly.pdbx_strand_id
1 'polypeptide(L)'
;EMISMNQGYAFILFGEENMEYQIQLLCTYMQEIMNSKRNWNGGISRVFSDIRELKAAYQEAYSAARKGKTEQKILIYEPVDMFQFIRSSLYDSEVFLYYITKNEYEMLTKEIGEMFIQMEEQNVLSDTAVYISTDILIHICLYMSELGVDFSLVVEKEQRQLTGLQNNGGIEEIRSVLMCILEKCRICAAENKLPATKKKVNDAVDFIDSNYSRIDMSLNLVADTIGVNASYLSNIF
;
A
#
# COMPACT_ATOMS: atom_id res chain seq x y z
N GLU A 1 15.10 -17.49 25.50
CA GLU A 1 16.21 -17.70 24.58
C GLU A 1 16.65 -16.37 23.95
N MET A 2 17.94 -16.20 23.74
CA MET A 2 18.51 -15.01 23.10
C MET A 2 18.99 -15.37 21.69
N ILE A 3 18.55 -14.59 20.72
CA ILE A 3 18.94 -14.74 19.32
C ILE A 3 19.71 -13.48 18.90
N SER A 4 20.94 -13.66 18.44
CA SER A 4 21.75 -12.57 17.91
C SER A 4 21.30 -12.24 16.48
N MET A 5 21.04 -10.96 16.19
CA MET A 5 20.58 -10.46 14.92
C MET A 5 21.56 -9.41 14.38
N ASN A 6 21.55 -9.13 13.08
CA ASN A 6 22.47 -8.17 12.45
C ASN A 6 22.43 -6.76 13.05
N GLN A 7 21.36 -6.39 13.72
CA GLN A 7 21.16 -5.03 14.28
C GLN A 7 20.83 -5.03 15.78
N GLY A 8 20.98 -6.16 16.47
CA GLY A 8 20.66 -6.25 17.89
C GLY A 8 20.43 -7.66 18.40
N TYR A 9 19.65 -7.78 19.46
CA TYR A 9 19.33 -9.04 20.09
C TYR A 9 17.82 -9.18 20.21
N ALA A 10 17.29 -10.36 19.91
CA ALA A 10 15.91 -10.75 20.20
C ALA A 10 15.88 -11.75 21.35
N PHE A 11 14.94 -11.57 22.27
CA PHE A 11 14.74 -12.44 23.41
C PHE A 11 13.34 -13.05 23.33
N ILE A 12 13.25 -14.37 23.48
CA ILE A 12 11.99 -15.08 23.63
C ILE A 12 11.81 -15.39 25.10
N LEU A 13 10.76 -14.86 25.70
CA LEU A 13 10.39 -15.07 27.08
C LEU A 13 9.27 -16.09 27.13
N PHE A 14 9.42 -17.04 28.03
CA PHE A 14 8.41 -18.07 28.30
C PHE A 14 7.88 -17.87 29.72
N GLY A 15 6.57 -17.99 29.90
CA GLY A 15 5.91 -17.90 31.20
C GLY A 15 4.54 -18.54 31.15
N GLU A 16 4.07 -19.03 32.30
CA GLU A 16 2.77 -19.71 32.41
C GLU A 16 1.67 -18.78 32.96
N GLU A 17 2.01 -17.83 33.80
CA GLU A 17 1.05 -16.88 34.41
C GLU A 17 1.68 -15.49 34.63
N ASN A 18 0.83 -14.44 34.61
CA ASN A 18 1.24 -13.06 34.92
C ASN A 18 2.34 -12.45 34.02
N MET A 19 2.34 -12.80 32.75
CA MET A 19 3.33 -12.33 31.78
C MET A 19 3.42 -10.80 31.72
N GLU A 20 2.32 -10.08 31.84
CA GLU A 20 2.31 -8.62 31.81
C GLU A 20 3.13 -8.00 32.94
N TYR A 21 3.01 -8.53 34.16
CA TYR A 21 3.80 -8.08 35.29
C TYR A 21 5.30 -8.39 35.10
N GLN A 22 5.62 -9.59 34.60
CA GLN A 22 7.01 -9.97 34.31
C GLN A 22 7.62 -9.10 33.24
N ILE A 23 6.86 -8.76 32.20
CA ILE A 23 7.27 -7.85 31.12
C ILE A 23 7.56 -6.46 31.68
N GLN A 24 6.67 -5.90 32.51
CA GLN A 24 6.88 -4.59 33.14
C GLN A 24 8.14 -4.56 34.02
N LEU A 25 8.34 -5.60 34.81
CA LEU A 25 9.52 -5.72 35.66
C LEU A 25 10.81 -5.79 34.82
N LEU A 26 10.79 -6.60 33.75
CA LEU A 26 11.90 -6.70 32.81
C LEU A 26 12.19 -5.38 32.12
N CYS A 27 11.15 -4.66 31.66
CA CYS A 27 11.29 -3.34 31.06
C CYS A 27 12.01 -2.37 31.99
N THR A 28 11.58 -2.31 33.26
CA THR A 28 12.17 -1.43 34.26
C THR A 28 13.65 -1.77 34.47
N TYR A 29 13.95 -3.05 34.65
CA TYR A 29 15.30 -3.52 34.87
C TYR A 29 16.23 -3.28 33.65
N MET A 30 15.73 -3.54 32.45
CA MET A 30 16.47 -3.27 31.22
C MET A 30 16.70 -1.76 31.01
N GLN A 31 15.73 -0.92 31.33
CA GLN A 31 15.88 0.53 31.28
C GLN A 31 16.96 1.03 32.22
N GLU A 32 16.98 0.52 33.46
CA GLU A 32 18.03 0.87 34.43
C GLU A 32 19.43 0.50 33.93
N ILE A 33 19.61 -0.71 33.40
CA ILE A 33 20.90 -1.17 32.86
C ILE A 33 21.32 -0.35 31.65
N MET A 34 20.39 -0.01 30.78
CA MET A 34 20.67 0.61 29.49
C MET A 34 20.77 2.14 29.58
N ASN A 35 20.29 2.77 30.65
CA ASN A 35 20.38 4.23 30.85
C ASN A 35 21.81 4.78 30.77
N SER A 36 22.81 3.95 31.05
CA SER A 36 24.23 4.32 30.93
C SER A 36 24.78 4.24 29.51
N LYS A 37 24.03 3.66 28.56
CA LYS A 37 24.47 3.45 27.17
C LYS A 37 23.74 4.43 26.23
N ARG A 38 24.47 5.00 25.28
CA ARG A 38 23.90 5.87 24.24
C ARG A 38 23.33 5.02 23.09
N ASN A 39 22.22 5.48 22.51
CA ASN A 39 21.59 4.90 21.30
C ASN A 39 21.12 3.43 21.46
N TRP A 40 20.25 3.20 22.41
CA TRP A 40 19.54 1.93 22.53
C TRP A 40 18.04 2.14 22.41
N ASN A 41 17.34 1.14 21.98
CA ASN A 41 15.90 1.07 21.95
C ASN A 41 15.47 -0.40 22.04
N GLY A 42 14.27 -0.63 22.53
CA GLY A 42 13.71 -1.98 22.63
C GLY A 42 12.22 -1.96 22.29
N GLY A 43 11.73 -3.08 21.83
CA GLY A 43 10.31 -3.30 21.58
C GLY A 43 9.89 -4.68 22.06
N ILE A 44 8.66 -4.79 22.50
CA ILE A 44 8.04 -6.01 23.01
C ILE A 44 6.78 -6.26 22.18
N SER A 45 6.67 -7.49 21.67
CA SER A 45 5.45 -7.95 20.97
C SER A 45 4.29 -8.18 21.94
N ARG A 46 3.13 -8.42 21.40
CA ARG A 46 2.05 -9.05 22.16
C ARG A 46 2.46 -10.45 22.61
N VAL A 47 1.79 -10.94 23.64
CA VAL A 47 1.93 -12.34 24.08
C VAL A 47 1.32 -13.25 23.02
N PHE A 48 2.01 -14.32 22.67
CA PHE A 48 1.54 -15.32 21.71
C PHE A 48 1.64 -16.73 22.34
N SER A 49 0.78 -17.63 21.89
CA SER A 49 0.67 -18.99 22.41
C SER A 49 1.14 -20.06 21.42
N ASP A 50 1.29 -19.69 20.16
CA ASP A 50 1.68 -20.61 19.09
C ASP A 50 3.03 -20.20 18.52
N ILE A 51 3.95 -21.16 18.44
CA ILE A 51 5.29 -20.93 17.86
C ILE A 51 5.24 -20.43 16.40
N ARG A 52 4.17 -20.72 15.69
CA ARG A 52 3.93 -20.23 14.31
C ARG A 52 3.78 -18.71 14.25
N GLU A 53 3.39 -18.07 15.36
CA GLU A 53 3.28 -16.62 15.50
C GLU A 53 4.60 -15.93 15.80
N LEU A 54 5.68 -16.68 16.04
CA LEU A 54 6.98 -16.12 16.42
C LEU A 54 7.49 -15.07 15.43
N LYS A 55 7.28 -15.29 14.15
CA LYS A 55 7.68 -14.34 13.10
C LYS A 55 6.89 -13.03 13.20
N ALA A 56 5.58 -13.09 13.39
CA ALA A 56 4.73 -11.92 13.59
C ALA A 56 5.11 -11.19 14.90
N ALA A 57 5.32 -11.93 15.99
CA ALA A 57 5.77 -11.37 17.26
C ALA A 57 7.12 -10.64 17.13
N TYR A 58 8.07 -11.20 16.37
CA TYR A 58 9.34 -10.51 16.09
C TYR A 58 9.10 -9.17 15.35
N GLN A 59 8.24 -9.14 14.37
CA GLN A 59 7.94 -7.91 13.62
C GLN A 59 7.24 -6.87 14.49
N GLU A 60 6.31 -7.29 15.34
CA GLU A 60 5.67 -6.44 16.32
C GLU A 60 6.70 -5.80 17.26
N ALA A 61 7.57 -6.60 17.84
CA ALA A 61 8.63 -6.11 18.71
C ALA A 61 9.60 -5.17 18.00
N TYR A 62 9.98 -5.51 16.77
CA TYR A 62 10.83 -4.66 15.93
C TYR A 62 10.18 -3.32 15.59
N SER A 63 8.88 -3.32 15.26
CA SER A 63 8.11 -2.11 15.02
C SER A 63 8.06 -1.20 16.25
N ALA A 64 7.76 -1.79 17.43
CA ALA A 64 7.78 -1.05 18.69
C ALA A 64 9.17 -0.46 19.02
N ALA A 65 10.23 -1.23 18.77
CA ALA A 65 11.61 -0.76 18.97
C ALA A 65 11.94 0.43 18.07
N ARG A 66 11.52 0.44 16.82
CA ARG A 66 11.74 1.58 15.90
C ARG A 66 11.08 2.86 16.42
N LYS A 67 9.86 2.77 16.93
CA LYS A 67 9.15 3.89 17.54
C LYS A 67 9.89 4.44 18.78
N GLY A 68 10.49 3.57 19.58
CA GLY A 68 11.28 3.95 20.76
C GLY A 68 12.66 4.57 20.47
N LYS A 69 13.09 4.60 19.22
CA LYS A 69 14.46 5.04 18.86
C LYS A 69 14.75 6.50 19.23
N THR A 70 13.78 7.38 19.12
CA THR A 70 13.90 8.80 19.47
C THR A 70 13.87 9.03 20.98
N GLU A 71 13.23 8.15 21.75
CA GLU A 71 12.98 8.30 23.18
C GLU A 71 13.92 7.48 24.06
N GLN A 72 14.74 6.61 23.48
CA GLN A 72 15.60 5.66 24.20
C GLN A 72 14.83 4.83 25.24
N LYS A 73 13.69 4.26 24.82
CA LYS A 73 12.78 3.51 25.66
C LYS A 73 12.51 2.12 25.11
N ILE A 74 12.03 1.25 25.98
CA ILE A 74 11.38 0.00 25.62
C ILE A 74 9.89 0.28 25.46
N LEU A 75 9.33 -0.02 24.30
CA LEU A 75 7.91 0.14 24.03
C LEU A 75 7.27 -1.22 23.80
N ILE A 76 6.05 -1.38 24.32
CA ILE A 76 5.20 -2.53 24.00
C ILE A 76 4.50 -2.23 22.68
N TYR A 77 4.40 -3.22 21.81
CA TYR A 77 3.69 -3.11 20.57
C TYR A 77 2.19 -2.89 20.83
N GLU A 78 1.69 -1.80 20.33
CA GLU A 78 0.26 -1.50 20.27
C GLU A 78 -0.16 -1.68 18.81
N PRO A 79 -1.09 -2.62 18.52
CA PRO A 79 -1.55 -2.82 17.17
C PRO A 79 -2.20 -1.55 16.64
N VAL A 80 -1.73 -1.07 15.50
CA VAL A 80 -2.46 -0.05 14.76
C VAL A 80 -3.62 -0.76 14.08
N ASP A 81 -4.84 -0.36 14.39
CA ASP A 81 -6.02 -0.87 13.70
C ASP A 81 -5.92 -0.47 12.22
N MET A 82 -5.77 -1.45 11.35
CA MET A 82 -5.71 -1.25 9.90
C MET A 82 -6.91 -0.40 9.41
N PHE A 83 -8.10 -0.65 9.95
CA PHE A 83 -9.29 0.11 9.59
C PHE A 83 -9.25 1.54 10.12
N GLN A 84 -8.62 1.77 11.27
CA GLN A 84 -8.40 3.12 11.79
C GLN A 84 -7.43 3.89 10.88
N PHE A 85 -6.35 3.26 10.41
CA PHE A 85 -5.44 3.88 9.47
C PHE A 85 -6.14 4.21 8.14
N ILE A 86 -6.89 3.27 7.57
CA ILE A 86 -7.65 3.49 6.33
C ILE A 86 -8.69 4.60 6.50
N ARG A 87 -9.36 4.68 7.67
CA ARG A 87 -10.34 5.75 7.96
C ARG A 87 -9.72 7.10 8.25
N SER A 88 -8.45 7.19 8.58
CA SER A 88 -7.78 8.45 8.93
C SER A 88 -7.57 9.42 7.75
N SER A 89 -8.22 9.17 6.63
CA SER A 89 -8.20 9.95 5.38
C SER A 89 -6.85 9.98 4.63
N LEU A 90 -5.89 9.19 5.04
CA LEU A 90 -4.59 9.10 4.36
C LEU A 90 -4.63 8.24 3.11
N TYR A 91 -5.66 7.41 3.00
CA TYR A 91 -5.89 6.57 1.85
C TYR A 91 -7.30 6.80 1.30
N ASP A 92 -7.38 7.42 0.14
CA ASP A 92 -8.61 7.60 -0.63
C ASP A 92 -8.39 7.06 -2.05
N SER A 93 -8.94 5.88 -2.31
CA SER A 93 -8.81 5.21 -3.60
C SER A 93 -9.44 6.02 -4.75
N GLU A 94 -10.48 6.81 -4.48
CA GLU A 94 -11.12 7.66 -5.49
C GLU A 94 -10.20 8.82 -5.91
N VAL A 95 -9.48 9.41 -4.96
CA VAL A 95 -8.49 10.46 -5.24
C VAL A 95 -7.33 9.90 -6.07
N PHE A 96 -6.84 8.73 -5.74
CA PHE A 96 -5.76 8.08 -6.50
C PHE A 96 -6.22 7.72 -7.91
N LEU A 97 -7.42 7.17 -8.05
CA LEU A 97 -8.00 6.87 -9.35
C LEU A 97 -8.20 8.16 -10.19
N TYR A 98 -8.63 9.25 -9.57
CA TYR A 98 -8.75 10.55 -10.22
C TYR A 98 -7.40 11.00 -10.81
N TYR A 99 -6.31 10.99 -10.03
CA TYR A 99 -4.99 11.39 -10.54
C TYR A 99 -4.49 10.47 -11.67
N ILE A 100 -4.73 9.15 -11.57
CA ILE A 100 -4.37 8.19 -12.63
C ILE A 100 -5.11 8.52 -13.92
N THR A 101 -6.43 8.71 -13.86
CA THR A 101 -7.28 8.95 -15.05
C THR A 101 -7.01 10.32 -15.69
N LYS A 102 -6.65 11.32 -14.87
CA LYS A 102 -6.26 12.67 -15.35
C LYS A 102 -4.81 12.76 -15.79
N ASN A 103 -4.02 11.70 -15.64
CA ASN A 103 -2.61 11.68 -15.98
C ASN A 103 -1.75 12.63 -15.11
N GLU A 104 -2.22 12.91 -13.87
CA GLU A 104 -1.56 13.77 -12.91
C GLU A 104 -0.59 12.96 -12.02
N TYR A 105 0.37 12.27 -12.65
CA TYR A 105 1.27 11.34 -11.96
C TYR A 105 2.19 12.01 -10.94
N GLU A 106 2.53 13.30 -11.10
CA GLU A 106 3.32 14.04 -10.11
C GLU A 106 2.55 14.19 -8.80
N MET A 107 1.26 14.54 -8.88
CA MET A 107 0.40 14.63 -7.71
C MET A 107 0.21 13.26 -7.06
N LEU A 108 -0.05 12.23 -7.87
CA LEU A 108 -0.20 10.86 -7.39
C LEU A 108 1.04 10.37 -6.64
N THR A 109 2.23 10.56 -7.18
CA THR A 109 3.49 10.14 -6.53
C THR A 109 3.76 10.91 -5.26
N LYS A 110 3.38 12.18 -5.20
CA LYS A 110 3.49 13.01 -4.01
C LYS A 110 2.56 12.49 -2.90
N GLU A 111 1.28 12.30 -3.18
CA GLU A 111 0.29 11.80 -2.21
C GLU A 111 0.67 10.41 -1.68
N ILE A 112 1.10 9.50 -2.56
CA ILE A 112 1.59 8.19 -2.15
C ILE A 112 2.85 8.32 -1.29
N GLY A 113 3.76 9.23 -1.65
CA GLY A 113 4.97 9.50 -0.85
C GLY A 113 4.63 9.97 0.57
N GLU A 114 3.70 10.90 0.70
CA GLU A 114 3.24 11.41 1.99
C GLU A 114 2.53 10.32 2.82
N MET A 115 1.70 9.50 2.18
CA MET A 115 1.05 8.36 2.81
C MET A 115 2.08 7.38 3.41
N PHE A 116 3.13 7.02 2.66
CA PHE A 116 4.15 6.10 3.14
C PHE A 116 5.01 6.69 4.27
N ILE A 117 5.31 8.00 4.25
CA ILE A 117 5.96 8.69 5.37
C ILE A 117 5.11 8.56 6.63
N GLN A 118 3.81 8.77 6.53
CA GLN A 118 2.92 8.64 7.68
C GLN A 118 2.78 7.18 8.15
N MET A 119 2.80 6.20 7.24
CA MET A 119 2.87 4.78 7.60
C MET A 119 4.12 4.48 8.44
N GLU A 120 5.26 5.05 8.08
CA GLU A 120 6.49 4.89 8.85
C GLU A 120 6.41 5.57 10.22
N GLU A 121 5.93 6.82 10.28
CA GLU A 121 5.78 7.57 11.53
C GLU A 121 4.82 6.89 12.51
N GLN A 122 3.74 6.30 12.00
CA GLN A 122 2.75 5.58 12.80
C GLN A 122 3.15 4.12 13.06
N ASN A 123 4.26 3.64 12.50
CA ASN A 123 4.72 2.24 12.57
C ASN A 123 3.65 1.24 12.10
N VAL A 124 3.04 1.55 10.98
CA VAL A 124 2.09 0.65 10.31
C VAL A 124 2.81 -0.63 9.91
N LEU A 125 2.16 -1.77 10.08
CA LEU A 125 2.73 -3.06 9.68
C LEU A 125 2.88 -3.17 8.17
N SER A 126 3.92 -3.89 7.74
CA SER A 126 4.18 -4.18 6.32
C SER A 126 2.97 -4.80 5.61
N ASP A 127 2.22 -5.66 6.30
CA ASP A 127 1.00 -6.29 5.76
C ASP A 127 -0.04 -5.25 5.35
N THR A 128 -0.27 -4.22 6.18
CA THR A 128 -1.19 -3.12 5.87
C THR A 128 -0.70 -2.31 4.67
N ALA A 129 0.60 -2.01 4.61
CA ALA A 129 1.18 -1.29 3.50
C ALA A 129 1.11 -2.09 2.18
N VAL A 130 1.35 -3.41 2.23
CA VAL A 130 1.17 -4.30 1.07
C VAL A 130 -0.30 -4.37 0.66
N TYR A 131 -1.23 -4.46 1.61
CA TYR A 131 -2.66 -4.46 1.32
C TYR A 131 -3.08 -3.20 0.55
N ILE A 132 -2.73 -2.02 1.06
CA ILE A 132 -3.05 -0.73 0.42
C ILE A 132 -2.38 -0.63 -0.96
N SER A 133 -1.11 -1.03 -1.07
CA SER A 133 -0.41 -1.03 -2.35
C SER A 133 -1.05 -1.98 -3.37
N THR A 134 -1.58 -3.10 -2.91
CA THR A 134 -2.31 -4.06 -3.77
C THR A 134 -3.64 -3.49 -4.23
N ASP A 135 -4.35 -2.77 -3.38
CA ASP A 135 -5.60 -2.10 -3.74
C ASP A 135 -5.35 -1.01 -4.80
N ILE A 136 -4.32 -0.19 -4.62
CA ILE A 136 -3.88 0.79 -5.64
C ILE A 136 -3.55 0.07 -6.96
N LEU A 137 -2.83 -1.04 -6.92
CA LEU A 137 -2.50 -1.83 -8.12
C LEU A 137 -3.74 -2.35 -8.83
N ILE A 138 -4.74 -2.82 -8.10
CA ILE A 138 -6.01 -3.28 -8.68
C ILE A 138 -6.67 -2.14 -9.46
N HIS A 139 -6.76 -0.94 -8.89
CA HIS A 139 -7.34 0.24 -9.56
C HIS A 139 -6.54 0.63 -10.81
N ILE A 140 -5.21 0.54 -10.76
CA ILE A 140 -4.34 0.76 -11.94
C ILE A 140 -4.65 -0.28 -13.01
N CYS A 141 -4.74 -1.56 -12.68
CA CYS A 141 -5.03 -2.61 -13.64
C CYS A 141 -6.40 -2.43 -14.29
N LEU A 142 -7.42 -2.04 -13.54
CA LEU A 142 -8.75 -1.74 -14.07
C LEU A 142 -8.70 -0.58 -15.06
N TYR A 143 -8.07 0.53 -14.70
CA TYR A 143 -7.90 1.67 -15.59
C TYR A 143 -7.13 1.31 -16.88
N MET A 144 -6.04 0.56 -16.76
CA MET A 144 -5.25 0.13 -17.92
C MET A 144 -6.03 -0.82 -18.82
N SER A 145 -6.90 -1.67 -18.25
CA SER A 145 -7.82 -2.51 -19.01
C SER A 145 -8.80 -1.69 -19.85
N GLU A 146 -9.28 -0.55 -19.34
CA GLU A 146 -10.12 0.37 -20.13
C GLU A 146 -9.36 0.96 -21.33
N LEU A 147 -8.04 1.11 -21.22
CA LEU A 147 -7.17 1.50 -22.33
C LEU A 147 -6.81 0.33 -23.25
N GLY A 148 -7.31 -0.88 -22.99
CA GLY A 148 -7.03 -2.09 -23.76
C GLY A 148 -5.67 -2.72 -23.49
N VAL A 149 -5.06 -2.41 -22.36
CA VAL A 149 -3.75 -2.94 -21.92
C VAL A 149 -3.94 -3.97 -20.81
N ASP A 150 -3.44 -5.19 -21.01
CA ASP A 150 -3.30 -6.15 -19.92
C ASP A 150 -2.08 -5.80 -19.07
N PHE A 151 -2.29 -4.86 -18.13
CA PHE A 151 -1.22 -4.34 -17.30
C PHE A 151 -0.70 -5.37 -16.29
N SER A 152 -1.48 -6.39 -15.96
CA SER A 152 -1.07 -7.47 -15.07
C SER A 152 0.19 -8.17 -15.55
N LEU A 153 0.32 -8.36 -16.88
CA LEU A 153 1.51 -8.94 -17.49
C LEU A 153 2.73 -8.01 -17.40
N VAL A 154 2.50 -6.69 -17.44
CA VAL A 154 3.59 -5.68 -17.37
C VAL A 154 4.20 -5.62 -15.97
N VAL A 155 3.40 -5.86 -14.94
CA VAL A 155 3.81 -5.72 -13.53
C VAL A 155 3.93 -7.04 -12.76
N GLU A 156 3.89 -8.17 -13.47
CA GLU A 156 3.93 -9.51 -12.84
C GLU A 156 5.11 -9.67 -11.86
N LYS A 157 6.28 -9.15 -12.22
CA LYS A 157 7.47 -9.20 -11.39
C LYS A 157 7.30 -8.36 -10.11
N GLU A 158 6.82 -7.14 -10.24
CA GLU A 158 6.61 -6.21 -9.13
C GLU A 158 5.50 -6.70 -8.20
N GLN A 159 4.45 -7.29 -8.76
CA GLN A 159 3.38 -7.92 -7.98
C GLN A 159 3.91 -9.07 -7.10
N ARG A 160 4.77 -9.93 -7.67
CA ARG A 160 5.42 -11.00 -6.90
C ARG A 160 6.35 -10.44 -5.82
N GLN A 161 7.08 -9.36 -6.11
CA GLN A 161 7.92 -8.68 -5.13
C GLN A 161 7.07 -8.10 -4.00
N LEU A 162 5.99 -7.38 -4.33
CA LEU A 162 5.08 -6.80 -3.34
C LEU A 162 4.51 -7.88 -2.40
N THR A 163 4.02 -8.98 -2.95
CA THR A 163 3.53 -10.12 -2.16
C THR A 163 4.63 -10.74 -1.28
N GLY A 164 5.85 -10.81 -1.77
CA GLY A 164 7.00 -11.32 -1.01
C GLY A 164 7.41 -10.44 0.18
N LEU A 165 7.09 -9.14 0.12
CA LEU A 165 7.36 -8.17 1.20
C LEU A 165 6.31 -8.21 2.33
N GLN A 166 5.19 -8.89 2.14
CA GLN A 166 4.08 -8.96 3.09
C GLN A 166 4.65 -9.42 4.42
N ASN A 167 5.29 -10.00 4.94
CA ASN A 167 5.69 -10.41 6.28
C ASN A 167 7.15 -10.00 6.67
N ASN A 168 7.97 -9.51 5.76
CA ASN A 168 9.40 -9.26 6.03
C ASN A 168 9.90 -7.96 5.40
N GLY A 169 9.10 -7.30 4.57
CA GLY A 169 9.50 -6.09 3.87
C GLY A 169 9.48 -4.86 4.78
N GLY A 170 10.41 -3.94 4.55
CA GLY A 170 10.33 -2.60 5.10
C GLY A 170 9.29 -1.75 4.33
N ILE A 171 8.72 -0.76 5.00
CA ILE A 171 7.77 0.18 4.39
C ILE A 171 8.39 0.86 3.16
N GLU A 172 9.66 1.24 3.23
CA GLU A 172 10.38 1.88 2.12
C GLU A 172 10.60 0.93 0.92
N GLU A 173 10.80 -0.37 1.17
CA GLU A 173 10.90 -1.36 0.09
C GLU A 173 9.55 -1.51 -0.63
N ILE A 174 8.45 -1.57 0.12
CA ILE A 174 7.09 -1.62 -0.44
C ILE A 174 6.81 -0.38 -1.27
N ARG A 175 7.13 0.80 -0.74
CA ARG A 175 7.04 2.08 -1.44
C ARG A 175 7.80 2.05 -2.76
N SER A 176 9.04 1.59 -2.76
CA SER A 176 9.89 1.53 -3.95
C SER A 176 9.28 0.65 -5.05
N VAL A 177 8.69 -0.51 -4.67
CA VAL A 177 8.00 -1.39 -5.62
C VAL A 177 6.77 -0.71 -6.20
N LEU A 178 5.95 -0.06 -5.36
CA LEU A 178 4.76 0.66 -5.83
C LEU A 178 5.12 1.82 -6.77
N MET A 179 6.16 2.58 -6.46
CA MET A 179 6.64 3.67 -7.33
C MET A 179 7.12 3.13 -8.69
N CYS A 180 7.78 1.96 -8.73
CA CYS A 180 8.14 1.31 -9.99
C CYS A 180 6.90 0.92 -10.81
N ILE A 181 5.84 0.39 -10.18
CA ILE A 181 4.57 0.07 -10.82
C ILE A 181 3.93 1.33 -11.43
N LEU A 182 3.89 2.43 -10.68
CA LEU A 182 3.33 3.70 -11.14
C LEU A 182 4.07 4.25 -12.35
N GLU A 183 5.38 4.18 -12.35
CA GLU A 183 6.17 4.64 -13.51
C GLU A 183 5.90 3.79 -14.76
N LYS A 184 5.79 2.47 -14.61
CA LYS A 184 5.37 1.58 -15.70
C LYS A 184 3.96 1.92 -16.20
N CYS A 185 3.02 2.20 -15.28
CA CYS A 185 1.67 2.63 -15.62
C CYS A 185 1.70 3.92 -16.45
N ARG A 186 2.47 4.92 -16.01
CA ARG A 186 2.64 6.19 -16.70
C ARG A 186 3.12 6.00 -18.14
N ILE A 187 4.15 5.18 -18.34
CA ILE A 187 4.72 4.88 -19.66
C ILE A 187 3.68 4.18 -20.53
N CYS A 188 3.08 3.09 -20.04
CA CYS A 188 2.09 2.34 -20.79
C CYS A 188 0.85 3.16 -21.12
N ALA A 189 0.38 4.01 -20.21
CA ALA A 189 -0.77 4.88 -20.46
C ALA A 189 -0.45 5.93 -21.54
N ALA A 190 0.76 6.50 -21.55
CA ALA A 190 1.19 7.44 -22.58
C ALA A 190 1.24 6.79 -23.97
N GLU A 191 1.71 5.54 -24.05
CA GLU A 191 1.84 4.80 -25.31
C GLU A 191 0.48 4.33 -25.86
N ASN A 192 -0.47 3.99 -25.01
CA ASN A 192 -1.74 3.36 -25.40
C ASN A 192 -2.94 4.31 -25.36
N LYS A 193 -2.84 5.48 -24.75
CA LYS A 193 -3.95 6.43 -24.61
C LYS A 193 -4.43 6.96 -25.97
N LEU A 194 -3.51 7.33 -26.84
CA LEU A 194 -3.83 7.85 -28.19
C LEU A 194 -4.50 6.80 -29.09
N PRO A 195 -3.96 5.57 -29.25
CA PRO A 195 -4.61 4.54 -30.06
C PRO A 195 -5.97 4.11 -29.54
N ALA A 196 -6.10 3.90 -28.22
CA ALA A 196 -7.36 3.48 -27.60
C ALA A 196 -8.44 4.59 -27.71
N THR A 197 -8.10 5.83 -27.42
CA THR A 197 -9.01 6.98 -27.59
C THR A 197 -9.44 7.14 -29.02
N LYS A 198 -8.48 7.07 -29.97
CA LYS A 198 -8.78 7.17 -31.40
C LYS A 198 -9.72 6.07 -31.88
N LYS A 199 -9.51 4.83 -31.41
CA LYS A 199 -10.41 3.71 -31.71
C LYS A 199 -11.81 3.98 -31.18
N LYS A 200 -11.96 4.38 -29.91
CA LYS A 200 -13.27 4.66 -29.30
C LYS A 200 -13.99 5.83 -30.00
N VAL A 201 -13.27 6.86 -30.42
CA VAL A 201 -13.83 7.94 -31.24
C VAL A 201 -14.33 7.41 -32.57
N ASN A 202 -13.54 6.57 -33.27
CA ASN A 202 -13.97 5.97 -34.54
C ASN A 202 -15.19 5.05 -34.33
N ASP A 203 -15.18 4.19 -33.30
CA ASP A 203 -16.31 3.31 -33.00
C ASP A 203 -17.59 4.14 -32.72
N ALA A 204 -17.47 5.29 -32.05
CA ALA A 204 -18.59 6.21 -31.82
C ALA A 204 -19.08 6.86 -33.11
N VAL A 205 -18.17 7.34 -33.96
CA VAL A 205 -18.53 7.92 -35.27
C VAL A 205 -19.25 6.88 -36.11
N ASP A 206 -18.70 5.67 -36.23
CA ASP A 206 -19.30 4.58 -37.02
C ASP A 206 -20.70 4.21 -36.53
N PHE A 207 -20.89 4.19 -35.18
CA PHE A 207 -22.20 3.95 -34.60
C PHE A 207 -23.17 5.08 -34.89
N ILE A 208 -22.74 6.35 -34.76
CA ILE A 208 -23.57 7.52 -35.08
C ILE A 208 -23.94 7.51 -36.56
N ASP A 209 -23.00 7.33 -37.47
CA ASP A 209 -23.22 7.31 -38.91
C ASP A 209 -24.17 6.18 -39.34
N SER A 210 -24.11 5.06 -38.65
CA SER A 210 -25.00 3.91 -38.92
C SER A 210 -26.41 4.08 -38.33
N ASN A 211 -26.59 4.97 -37.35
CA ASN A 211 -27.81 5.08 -36.55
C ASN A 211 -28.38 6.51 -36.39
N TYR A 212 -27.84 7.53 -37.09
CA TYR A 212 -28.22 8.93 -36.90
C TYR A 212 -29.71 9.22 -37.01
N SER A 213 -30.47 8.37 -37.73
CA SER A 213 -31.92 8.50 -37.93
C SER A 213 -32.75 7.97 -36.75
N ARG A 214 -32.14 7.40 -35.74
CA ARG A 214 -32.87 6.88 -34.57
C ARG A 214 -33.39 8.01 -33.68
N ILE A 215 -34.66 7.91 -33.26
CA ILE A 215 -35.31 8.89 -32.37
C ILE A 215 -34.68 8.92 -30.97
N ASP A 216 -34.14 7.79 -30.52
CA ASP A 216 -33.54 7.58 -29.19
C ASP A 216 -32.02 7.90 -29.17
N MET A 217 -31.47 8.45 -30.26
CA MET A 217 -30.06 8.81 -30.31
C MET A 217 -29.70 9.80 -29.21
N SER A 218 -28.73 9.45 -28.40
CA SER A 218 -28.24 10.27 -27.29
C SER A 218 -26.79 9.93 -26.96
N LEU A 219 -26.10 10.86 -26.25
CA LEU A 219 -24.75 10.63 -25.76
C LEU A 219 -24.64 9.36 -24.91
N ASN A 220 -25.65 9.12 -24.06
CA ASN A 220 -25.67 7.91 -23.21
C ASN A 220 -25.79 6.64 -24.06
N LEU A 221 -26.66 6.63 -25.07
CA LEU A 221 -26.80 5.45 -25.94
C LEU A 221 -25.50 5.13 -26.69
N VAL A 222 -24.81 6.15 -27.20
CA VAL A 222 -23.52 5.98 -27.87
C VAL A 222 -22.49 5.45 -26.90
N ALA A 223 -22.37 6.06 -25.71
CA ALA A 223 -21.43 5.66 -24.68
C ALA A 223 -21.63 4.21 -24.21
N ASP A 224 -22.88 3.83 -23.93
CA ASP A 224 -23.25 2.47 -23.54
C ASP A 224 -22.90 1.44 -24.64
N THR A 225 -23.14 1.80 -25.91
CA THR A 225 -22.87 0.90 -27.04
C THR A 225 -21.38 0.63 -27.22
N ILE A 226 -20.52 1.65 -27.04
CA ILE A 226 -19.07 1.50 -27.19
C ILE A 226 -18.36 1.14 -25.87
N GLY A 227 -19.13 0.89 -24.80
CA GLY A 227 -18.63 0.43 -23.51
C GLY A 227 -17.81 1.47 -22.76
N VAL A 228 -18.27 2.73 -22.74
CA VAL A 228 -17.65 3.82 -21.96
C VAL A 228 -18.72 4.60 -21.19
N ASN A 229 -18.30 5.42 -20.22
CA ASN A 229 -19.25 6.35 -19.62
C ASN A 229 -19.43 7.63 -20.49
N ALA A 230 -20.59 8.25 -20.40
CA ALA A 230 -20.95 9.41 -21.20
C ALA A 230 -20.02 10.62 -20.96
N SER A 231 -19.54 10.80 -19.73
CA SER A 231 -18.59 11.88 -19.38
C SER A 231 -17.25 11.69 -20.09
N TYR A 232 -16.74 10.46 -20.11
CA TYR A 232 -15.51 10.14 -20.84
C TYR A 232 -15.68 10.36 -22.34
N LEU A 233 -16.80 9.87 -22.92
CA LEU A 233 -17.08 10.05 -24.33
C LEU A 233 -17.13 11.56 -24.68
N SER A 234 -17.82 12.37 -23.88
CA SER A 234 -17.89 13.84 -24.06
C SER A 234 -16.51 14.54 -23.98
N ASN A 235 -15.55 13.96 -23.26
CA ASN A 235 -14.22 14.56 -23.14
C ASN A 235 -13.26 14.17 -24.29
N ILE A 236 -13.52 13.08 -24.99
CA ILE A 236 -12.67 12.62 -26.10
C ILE A 236 -13.20 13.02 -27.47
N PHE A 237 -14.46 13.44 -27.55
CA PHE A 237 -15.12 13.92 -28.75
C PHE A 237 -14.96 15.43 -28.91
#